data_dccd6ba15b20859468c260da038fafd3
#
_entry.id   dccd6ba15b20859468c260da038fafd3
#
_cell.length_a   1.000
_cell.length_b   1.000
_cell.length_c   1.000
_cell.angle_alpha   90.00
_cell.angle_beta   90.00
_cell.angle_gamma   90.00
#
_symmetry.space_group_name_H-M   'P 1'
#
loop_
_entity.id
_entity.type
_entity.pdbx_description
1 polymer ?
#
loop_
_entity_poly.entity_id
_entity_poly.type
_entity_poly.pdbx_seq_one_letter_code
_entity_poly.pdbx_strand_id
1 'polypeptide(L)'
;GFAGELAEKLNETGEQLRRRNEIIARRDTARTDWIAGVSHDIRTPLALILGWGEQLQQDEALPAAARQKAAGICTQSEKIRSLIGDLNLTSKLQYGAQPLRRKAVTVGPFLRRCAAEFYESPAAGDSTLELELTQAAEHTVVQADEALLLRAIENLLHNTVGHNAVPVHVTIRADAADGMLTIQVTDDGQGYPPAVLAVLQAGETGENPPHILGLHVVEQILAAHGGTAAFAQALPHGAAAALTLPL
;
A
#
# COMPACT_ATOMS: atom_id res chain seq x y z
N GLY A 1 -13.78 -11.53 -53.20
CA GLY A 1 -14.26 -12.81 -52.69
C GLY A 1 -14.17 -12.88 -51.18
N PHE A 2 -14.81 -13.84 -50.52
CA PHE A 2 -14.94 -14.00 -49.06
C PHE A 2 -13.63 -13.80 -48.27
N ALA A 3 -12.50 -14.31 -48.78
CA ALA A 3 -11.19 -14.14 -48.14
C ALA A 3 -10.71 -12.69 -48.12
N GLY A 4 -11.03 -11.90 -49.18
CA GLY A 4 -10.67 -10.49 -49.23
C GLY A 4 -11.48 -9.63 -48.27
N GLU A 5 -12.79 -9.86 -48.17
CA GLU A 5 -13.68 -9.19 -47.22
C GLU A 5 -13.34 -9.51 -45.76
N LEU A 6 -12.93 -10.76 -45.47
CA LEU A 6 -12.48 -11.17 -44.16
C LEU A 6 -11.17 -10.45 -43.77
N ALA A 7 -10.21 -10.37 -44.67
CA ALA A 7 -8.94 -9.66 -44.46
C ALA A 7 -9.16 -8.16 -44.25
N GLU A 8 -10.07 -7.54 -44.97
CA GLU A 8 -10.42 -6.12 -44.82
C GLU A 8 -11.08 -5.85 -43.47
N LYS A 9 -12.05 -6.67 -43.05
CA LYS A 9 -12.66 -6.58 -41.70
C LYS A 9 -11.67 -6.80 -40.58
N LEU A 10 -10.73 -7.74 -40.73
CA LEU A 10 -9.66 -7.97 -39.74
C LEU A 10 -8.74 -6.75 -39.62
N ASN A 11 -8.37 -6.12 -40.74
CA ASN A 11 -7.56 -4.92 -40.71
C ASN A 11 -8.31 -3.72 -40.10
N GLU A 12 -9.57 -3.49 -40.46
CA GLU A 12 -10.41 -2.46 -39.81
C GLU A 12 -10.54 -2.65 -38.30
N THR A 13 -10.81 -3.88 -37.88
CA THR A 13 -10.90 -4.22 -36.45
C THR A 13 -9.57 -3.99 -35.74
N GLY A 14 -8.46 -4.38 -36.37
CA GLY A 14 -7.12 -4.16 -35.86
C GLY A 14 -6.78 -2.67 -35.70
N GLU A 15 -7.15 -1.83 -36.69
CA GLU A 15 -6.98 -0.37 -36.61
C GLU A 15 -7.86 0.26 -35.53
N GLN A 16 -9.11 -0.18 -35.39
CA GLN A 16 -10.02 0.29 -34.34
C GLN A 16 -9.48 -0.05 -32.95
N LEU A 17 -8.96 -1.26 -32.75
CA LEU A 17 -8.35 -1.69 -31.49
C LEU A 17 -7.10 -0.85 -31.17
N ARG A 18 -6.23 -0.58 -32.15
CA ARG A 18 -5.05 0.28 -31.97
C ARG A 18 -5.47 1.69 -31.56
N ARG A 19 -6.42 2.32 -32.26
CA ARG A 19 -6.93 3.65 -31.92
C ARG A 19 -7.54 3.70 -30.51
N ARG A 20 -8.32 2.69 -30.13
CA ARG A 20 -8.87 2.58 -28.76
C ARG A 20 -7.76 2.48 -27.72
N ASN A 21 -6.76 1.62 -27.95
CA ASN A 21 -5.63 1.47 -27.02
C ASN A 21 -4.82 2.77 -26.88
N GLU A 22 -4.61 3.51 -27.98
CA GLU A 22 -3.95 4.82 -27.93
C GLU A 22 -4.74 5.85 -27.13
N ILE A 23 -6.07 5.89 -27.28
CA ILE A 23 -6.94 6.80 -26.52
C ILE A 23 -6.90 6.45 -25.03
N ILE A 24 -6.97 5.15 -24.69
CA ILE A 24 -6.87 4.68 -23.31
C ILE A 24 -5.52 5.07 -22.72
N ALA A 25 -4.41 4.77 -23.41
CA ALA A 25 -3.06 5.09 -22.94
C ALA A 25 -2.87 6.60 -22.71
N ARG A 26 -3.36 7.45 -23.61
CA ARG A 26 -3.31 8.92 -23.44
C ARG A 26 -4.12 9.39 -22.24
N ARG A 27 -5.30 8.81 -22.02
CA ARG A 27 -6.16 9.14 -20.88
C ARG A 27 -5.51 8.72 -19.56
N ASP A 28 -4.89 7.55 -19.53
CA ASP A 28 -4.20 7.01 -18.34
C ASP A 28 -2.96 7.85 -18.01
N THR A 29 -2.16 8.23 -19.02
CA THR A 29 -1.04 9.16 -18.85
C THR A 29 -1.51 10.51 -18.31
N ALA A 30 -2.53 11.11 -18.92
CA ALA A 30 -3.07 12.40 -18.46
C ALA A 30 -3.59 12.34 -17.02
N ARG A 31 -4.21 11.22 -16.62
CA ARG A 31 -4.68 11.01 -15.24
C ARG A 31 -3.51 10.90 -14.26
N THR A 32 -2.47 10.15 -14.62
CA THR A 32 -1.26 10.01 -13.80
C THR A 32 -0.55 11.36 -13.63
N ASP A 33 -0.40 12.12 -14.71
CA ASP A 33 0.23 13.45 -14.70
C ASP A 33 -0.59 14.44 -13.87
N TRP A 34 -1.93 14.41 -13.99
CA TRP A 34 -2.81 15.26 -13.20
C TRP A 34 -2.69 14.95 -11.70
N ILE A 35 -2.72 13.67 -11.30
CA ILE A 35 -2.54 13.26 -9.90
C ILE A 35 -1.17 13.69 -9.39
N ALA A 36 -0.11 13.54 -10.20
CA ALA A 36 1.23 13.97 -9.83
C ALA A 36 1.32 15.50 -9.64
N GLY A 37 0.69 16.27 -10.52
CA GLY A 37 0.61 17.74 -10.42
C GLY A 37 -0.13 18.18 -9.16
N VAL A 38 -1.34 17.68 -8.92
CA VAL A 38 -2.12 17.97 -7.71
C VAL A 38 -1.35 17.57 -6.45
N SER A 39 -0.69 16.41 -6.46
CA SER A 39 0.13 15.95 -5.33
C SER A 39 1.28 16.89 -5.01
N HIS A 40 1.93 17.45 -6.06
CA HIS A 40 2.99 18.44 -5.90
C HIS A 40 2.43 19.74 -5.28
N ASP A 41 1.32 20.24 -5.82
CA ASP A 41 0.73 21.52 -5.40
C ASP A 41 0.18 21.49 -3.98
N ILE A 42 -0.27 20.30 -3.49
CA ILE A 42 -0.68 20.11 -2.10
C ILE A 42 0.53 19.96 -1.17
N ARG A 43 1.62 19.35 -1.61
CA ARG A 43 2.80 19.10 -0.77
C ARG A 43 3.43 20.39 -0.25
N THR A 44 3.46 21.44 -1.06
CA THR A 44 4.07 22.73 -0.69
C THR A 44 3.36 23.42 0.49
N PRO A 45 2.03 23.70 0.44
CA PRO A 45 1.33 24.28 1.57
C PRO A 45 1.34 23.36 2.80
N LEU A 46 1.28 22.05 2.59
CA LEU A 46 1.32 21.07 3.68
C LEU A 46 2.66 21.08 4.44
N ALA A 47 3.77 21.25 3.73
CA ALA A 47 5.08 21.40 4.35
C ALA A 47 5.18 22.66 5.21
N LEU A 48 4.55 23.77 4.80
CA LEU A 48 4.49 24.99 5.58
C LEU A 48 3.65 24.80 6.85
N ILE A 49 2.47 24.14 6.73
CA ILE A 49 1.61 23.85 7.89
C ILE A 49 2.34 22.97 8.89
N LEU A 50 3.07 21.95 8.41
CA LEU A 50 3.87 21.07 9.25
C LEU A 50 4.97 21.85 9.98
N GLY A 51 5.76 22.66 9.24
CA GLY A 51 6.83 23.46 9.84
C GLY A 51 6.33 24.47 10.89
N TRP A 52 5.20 25.12 10.65
CA TRP A 52 4.58 25.99 11.66
C TRP A 52 4.06 25.20 12.86
N GLY A 53 3.47 24.02 12.64
CA GLY A 53 3.02 23.13 13.70
C GLY A 53 4.18 22.69 14.60
N GLU A 54 5.31 22.30 14.02
CA GLU A 54 6.53 21.91 14.74
C GLU A 54 7.08 23.08 15.57
N GLN A 55 7.13 24.30 15.00
CA GLN A 55 7.57 25.49 15.72
C GLN A 55 6.68 25.77 16.93
N LEU A 56 5.35 25.72 16.76
CA LEU A 56 4.38 25.94 17.84
C LEU A 56 4.45 24.83 18.92
N GLN A 57 4.74 23.60 18.52
CA GLN A 57 4.90 22.48 19.45
C GLN A 57 6.14 22.64 20.32
N GLN A 58 7.21 23.21 19.78
CA GLN A 58 8.50 23.43 20.47
C GLN A 58 8.54 24.75 21.26
N ASP A 59 7.59 25.65 21.07
CA ASP A 59 7.56 26.93 21.77
C ASP A 59 7.15 26.77 23.24
N GLU A 60 8.12 26.86 24.12
CA GLU A 60 7.92 26.75 25.57
C GLU A 60 7.10 27.91 26.17
N ALA A 61 6.99 29.05 25.48
CA ALA A 61 6.17 30.17 25.92
C ALA A 61 4.66 29.89 25.76
N LEU A 62 4.30 28.88 24.95
CA LEU A 62 2.90 28.51 24.75
C LEU A 62 2.37 27.57 25.85
N PRO A 63 1.08 27.72 26.23
CA PRO A 63 0.44 26.78 27.13
C PRO A 63 0.50 25.33 26.61
N ALA A 64 0.61 24.35 27.49
CA ALA A 64 0.68 22.93 27.15
C ALA A 64 -0.48 22.49 26.21
N ALA A 65 -1.70 22.99 26.46
CA ALA A 65 -2.85 22.72 25.60
C ALA A 65 -2.71 23.25 24.16
N ALA A 66 -2.01 24.37 23.96
CA ALA A 66 -1.72 24.90 22.63
C ALA A 66 -0.67 24.04 21.91
N ARG A 67 0.39 23.64 22.60
CA ARG A 67 1.42 22.74 22.07
C ARG A 67 0.85 21.36 21.69
N GLN A 68 -0.08 20.84 22.50
CA GLN A 68 -0.78 19.59 22.19
C GLN A 68 -1.64 19.70 20.92
N LYS A 69 -2.32 20.84 20.72
CA LYS A 69 -3.06 21.09 19.47
C LYS A 69 -2.13 21.20 18.27
N ALA A 70 -0.96 21.85 18.43
CA ALA A 70 0.05 21.92 17.39
C ALA A 70 0.59 20.51 17.01
N ALA A 71 0.85 19.67 18.00
CA ALA A 71 1.21 18.25 17.76
C ALA A 71 0.12 17.52 16.96
N GLY A 72 -1.16 17.75 17.28
CA GLY A 72 -2.28 17.19 16.52
C GLY A 72 -2.32 17.68 15.06
N ILE A 73 -2.01 18.96 14.82
CA ILE A 73 -1.90 19.51 13.46
C ILE A 73 -0.77 18.83 12.70
N CYS A 74 0.40 18.63 13.30
CA CYS A 74 1.53 17.92 12.69
C CYS A 74 1.13 16.48 12.31
N THR A 75 0.53 15.74 13.23
CA THR A 75 0.06 14.36 13.00
C THR A 75 -0.92 14.28 11.83
N GLN A 76 -1.92 15.18 11.77
CA GLN A 76 -2.88 15.19 10.65
C GLN A 76 -2.22 15.61 9.32
N SER A 77 -1.28 16.54 9.36
CA SER A 77 -0.54 16.96 8.17
C SER A 77 0.32 15.83 7.61
N GLU A 78 0.98 15.05 8.46
CA GLU A 78 1.72 13.87 8.05
C GLU A 78 0.82 12.78 7.47
N LYS A 79 -0.36 12.56 8.05
CA LYS A 79 -1.36 11.64 7.52
C LYS A 79 -1.81 12.06 6.11
N ILE A 80 -2.08 13.34 5.88
CA ILE A 80 -2.44 13.86 4.55
C ILE A 80 -1.27 13.65 3.57
N ARG A 81 -0.03 13.91 3.99
CA ARG A 81 1.17 13.69 3.17
C ARG A 81 1.30 12.23 2.73
N SER A 82 1.08 11.29 3.65
CA SER A 82 1.07 9.85 3.36
C SER A 82 -0.01 9.48 2.35
N LEU A 83 -1.26 9.93 2.56
CA LEU A 83 -2.39 9.64 1.66
C LEU A 83 -2.14 10.14 0.23
N ILE A 84 -1.58 11.36 0.08
CA ILE A 84 -1.20 11.91 -1.23
C ILE A 84 -0.10 11.07 -1.88
N GLY A 85 0.88 10.62 -1.09
CA GLY A 85 1.94 9.72 -1.55
C GLY A 85 1.39 8.37 -2.02
N ASP A 86 0.44 7.81 -1.29
CA ASP A 86 -0.25 6.57 -1.63
C ASP A 86 -1.07 6.69 -2.91
N LEU A 87 -1.85 7.76 -3.04
CA LEU A 87 -2.64 8.04 -4.24
C LEU A 87 -1.75 8.15 -5.48
N ASN A 88 -0.64 8.87 -5.37
CA ASN A 88 0.32 9.04 -6.48
C ASN A 88 0.98 7.69 -6.83
N LEU A 89 1.42 6.92 -5.83
CA LEU A 89 2.03 5.60 -6.06
C LEU A 89 1.04 4.63 -6.70
N THR A 90 -0.18 4.51 -6.14
CA THR A 90 -1.24 3.65 -6.68
C THR A 90 -1.53 3.98 -8.15
N SER A 91 -1.69 5.27 -8.46
CA SER A 91 -1.89 5.72 -9.85
C SER A 91 -0.73 5.30 -10.76
N LYS A 92 0.52 5.52 -10.35
CA LYS A 92 1.69 5.16 -11.15
C LYS A 92 1.83 3.65 -11.35
N LEU A 93 1.56 2.84 -10.31
CA LEU A 93 1.61 1.38 -10.40
C LEU A 93 0.49 0.85 -11.30
N GLN A 94 -0.73 1.34 -11.13
CA GLN A 94 -1.92 0.91 -11.90
C GLN A 94 -1.74 1.13 -13.40
N TYR A 95 -1.09 2.22 -13.81
CA TYR A 95 -0.89 2.58 -15.21
C TYR A 95 0.51 2.26 -15.74
N GLY A 96 1.29 1.45 -15.01
CA GLY A 96 2.63 1.03 -15.43
C GLY A 96 3.67 2.16 -15.54
N ALA A 97 3.38 3.33 -14.96
CA ALA A 97 4.25 4.51 -14.98
C ALA A 97 5.34 4.47 -13.88
N GLN A 98 5.33 3.46 -13.01
CA GLN A 98 6.33 3.26 -11.97
C GLN A 98 7.32 2.16 -12.40
N PRO A 99 8.55 2.49 -12.81
CA PRO A 99 9.57 1.48 -13.06
C PRO A 99 10.00 0.81 -11.75
N LEU A 100 9.95 -0.52 -11.70
CA LEU A 100 10.42 -1.28 -10.53
C LEU A 100 11.95 -1.35 -10.52
N ARG A 101 12.54 -1.03 -9.39
CA ARG A 101 13.99 -1.20 -9.11
C ARG A 101 14.24 -2.54 -8.46
N ARG A 102 14.01 -3.63 -9.19
CA ARG A 102 14.17 -4.99 -8.67
C ARG A 102 15.62 -5.26 -8.28
N LYS A 103 15.80 -5.82 -7.08
CA LYS A 103 17.07 -6.29 -6.52
C LYS A 103 16.84 -7.65 -5.87
N ALA A 104 17.93 -8.36 -5.63
CA ALA A 104 17.90 -9.56 -4.80
C ALA A 104 17.66 -9.17 -3.34
N VAL A 105 16.50 -9.53 -2.79
CA VAL A 105 16.08 -9.27 -1.42
C VAL A 105 16.01 -10.58 -0.67
N THR A 106 16.81 -10.75 0.39
CA THR A 106 16.73 -11.93 1.28
C THR A 106 15.61 -11.71 2.28
N VAL A 107 14.65 -12.63 2.32
CA VAL A 107 13.38 -12.47 3.03
C VAL A 107 13.54 -12.35 4.55
N GLY A 108 14.35 -13.21 5.18
CA GLY A 108 14.54 -13.16 6.63
C GLY A 108 15.09 -11.84 7.15
N PRO A 109 16.25 -11.34 6.67
CA PRO A 109 16.75 -10.02 7.02
C PRO A 109 15.79 -8.87 6.70
N PHE A 110 15.08 -8.96 5.57
CA PHE A 110 14.08 -7.96 5.18
C PHE A 110 12.93 -7.86 6.19
N LEU A 111 12.32 -9.00 6.58
CA LEU A 111 11.21 -8.99 7.55
C LEU A 111 11.66 -8.59 8.95
N ARG A 112 12.89 -8.94 9.36
CA ARG A 112 13.45 -8.42 10.62
C ARG A 112 13.62 -6.91 10.62
N ARG A 113 14.00 -6.32 9.49
CA ARG A 113 14.04 -4.86 9.36
C ARG A 113 12.65 -4.25 9.46
N CYS A 114 11.63 -4.82 8.81
CA CYS A 114 10.24 -4.36 8.94
C CYS A 114 9.78 -4.39 10.40
N ALA A 115 10.12 -5.45 11.14
CA ALA A 115 9.81 -5.55 12.57
C ALA A 115 10.54 -4.51 13.42
N ALA A 116 11.81 -4.22 13.12
CA ALA A 116 12.55 -3.18 13.81
C ALA A 116 11.95 -1.78 13.57
N GLU A 117 11.63 -1.44 12.32
CA GLU A 117 10.98 -0.18 11.95
C GLU A 117 9.58 -0.03 12.59
N PHE A 118 8.85 -1.14 12.76
CA PHE A 118 7.59 -1.15 13.51
C PHE A 118 7.78 -0.68 14.95
N TYR A 119 8.78 -1.22 15.67
CA TYR A 119 9.04 -0.84 17.07
C TYR A 119 9.65 0.57 17.22
N GLU A 120 10.28 1.11 16.19
CA GLU A 120 10.74 2.49 16.18
C GLU A 120 9.60 3.50 15.94
N SER A 121 8.46 3.03 15.42
CA SER A 121 7.30 3.88 15.15
C SER A 121 6.56 4.24 16.44
N PRO A 122 6.33 5.53 16.73
CA PRO A 122 5.49 5.94 17.86
C PRO A 122 4.06 5.40 17.80
N ALA A 123 3.58 5.05 16.61
CA ALA A 123 2.24 4.49 16.40
C ALA A 123 2.12 3.06 16.96
N ALA A 124 3.20 2.31 17.09
CA ALA A 124 3.19 0.96 17.65
C ALA A 124 2.70 0.95 19.12
N GLY A 125 3.01 2.00 19.89
CA GLY A 125 2.64 2.08 21.31
C GLY A 125 3.07 0.84 22.07
N ASP A 126 2.14 0.22 22.81
CA ASP A 126 2.34 -1.03 23.55
C ASP A 126 2.01 -2.30 22.72
N SER A 127 1.76 -2.16 21.41
CA SER A 127 1.52 -3.30 20.52
C SER A 127 2.81 -4.12 20.33
N THR A 128 2.64 -5.44 20.13
CA THR A 128 3.77 -6.37 19.96
C THR A 128 3.75 -7.00 18.58
N LEU A 129 4.93 -7.36 18.05
CA LEU A 129 5.09 -8.03 16.77
C LEU A 129 5.96 -9.27 16.92
N GLU A 130 5.48 -10.41 16.44
CA GLU A 130 6.19 -11.68 16.39
C GLU A 130 6.49 -12.06 14.94
N LEU A 131 7.70 -12.62 14.71
CA LEU A 131 8.12 -13.14 13.40
C LEU A 131 8.22 -14.67 13.46
N GLU A 132 7.46 -15.34 12.61
CA GLU A 132 7.48 -16.78 12.44
C GLU A 132 7.95 -17.13 11.00
N LEU A 133 9.22 -17.46 10.84
CA LEU A 133 9.82 -17.76 9.54
C LEU A 133 10.14 -19.23 9.43
N THR A 134 9.71 -19.86 8.33
CA THR A 134 10.23 -21.21 8.01
C THR A 134 11.70 -21.11 7.62
N GLN A 135 12.46 -22.20 7.76
CA GLN A 135 13.85 -22.26 7.34
C GLN A 135 14.00 -21.96 5.83
N ALA A 136 13.02 -22.36 5.04
CA ALA A 136 12.98 -22.06 3.61
C ALA A 136 12.83 -20.54 3.37
N ALA A 137 11.86 -19.89 4.00
CA ALA A 137 11.63 -18.45 3.87
C ALA A 137 12.81 -17.61 4.37
N GLU A 138 13.46 -18.03 5.46
CA GLU A 138 14.61 -17.31 6.06
C GLU A 138 15.72 -17.01 5.05
N HIS A 139 16.03 -17.99 4.18
CA HIS A 139 17.14 -17.91 3.21
C HIS A 139 16.67 -17.63 1.78
N THR A 140 15.36 -17.55 1.55
CA THR A 140 14.82 -17.28 0.22
C THR A 140 15.17 -15.88 -0.25
N VAL A 141 15.52 -15.78 -1.53
CA VAL A 141 15.82 -14.52 -2.22
C VAL A 141 14.77 -14.27 -3.30
N VAL A 142 14.13 -13.10 -3.26
CA VAL A 142 13.17 -12.65 -4.28
C VAL A 142 13.74 -11.49 -5.07
N GLN A 143 13.37 -11.38 -6.36
CA GLN A 143 13.71 -10.22 -7.19
C GLN A 143 12.63 -9.16 -7.06
N ALA A 144 12.84 -8.18 -6.17
CA ALA A 144 11.81 -7.22 -5.81
C ALA A 144 12.36 -5.79 -5.65
N ASP A 145 11.48 -4.82 -5.74
CA ASP A 145 11.72 -3.45 -5.30
C ASP A 145 11.51 -3.41 -3.77
N GLU A 146 12.63 -3.44 -3.06
CA GLU A 146 12.66 -3.55 -1.60
C GLU A 146 11.91 -2.40 -0.91
N ALA A 147 12.02 -1.17 -1.44
CA ALA A 147 11.33 -0.01 -0.86
C ALA A 147 9.80 -0.11 -1.02
N LEU A 148 9.34 -0.65 -2.14
CA LEU A 148 7.91 -0.88 -2.35
C LEU A 148 7.38 -2.03 -1.48
N LEU A 149 8.14 -3.13 -1.35
CA LEU A 149 7.75 -4.21 -0.44
C LEU A 149 7.70 -3.76 1.02
N LEU A 150 8.69 -2.98 1.46
CA LEU A 150 8.69 -2.38 2.79
C LEU A 150 7.42 -1.56 3.00
N ARG A 151 7.07 -0.67 2.05
CA ARG A 151 5.85 0.13 2.11
C ARG A 151 4.58 -0.72 2.17
N ALA A 152 4.54 -1.87 1.48
CA ALA A 152 3.40 -2.78 1.56
C ALA A 152 3.24 -3.36 2.99
N ILE A 153 4.32 -3.81 3.60
CA ILE A 153 4.31 -4.32 4.99
C ILE A 153 3.97 -3.20 5.97
N GLU A 154 4.57 -2.01 5.84
CA GLU A 154 4.26 -0.85 6.67
C GLU A 154 2.79 -0.47 6.62
N ASN A 155 2.17 -0.46 5.44
CA ASN A 155 0.74 -0.19 5.29
C ASN A 155 -0.13 -1.20 6.04
N LEU A 156 0.25 -2.49 6.03
CA LEU A 156 -0.45 -3.50 6.82
C LEU A 156 -0.27 -3.27 8.31
N LEU A 157 0.96 -3.04 8.77
CA LEU A 157 1.28 -2.78 10.17
C LEU A 157 0.62 -1.50 10.70
N HIS A 158 0.58 -0.43 9.89
CA HIS A 158 -0.15 0.78 10.24
C HIS A 158 -1.66 0.56 10.36
N ASN A 159 -2.23 -0.28 9.50
CA ASN A 159 -3.65 -0.63 9.61
C ASN A 159 -3.95 -1.36 10.91
N THR A 160 -3.10 -2.31 11.32
CA THR A 160 -3.33 -3.08 12.56
C THR A 160 -3.33 -2.19 13.79
N VAL A 161 -2.40 -1.25 13.92
CA VAL A 161 -2.37 -0.33 15.08
C VAL A 161 -3.33 0.85 14.95
N GLY A 162 -3.53 1.37 13.73
CA GLY A 162 -4.32 2.59 13.49
C GLY A 162 -5.84 2.39 13.63
N HIS A 163 -6.34 1.17 13.46
CA HIS A 163 -7.76 0.85 13.54
C HIS A 163 -8.17 0.19 14.86
N ASN A 164 -7.24 -0.11 15.74
CA ASN A 164 -7.51 -0.67 17.05
C ASN A 164 -7.34 0.39 18.16
N ALA A 165 -8.30 0.47 19.06
CA ALA A 165 -8.29 1.40 20.19
C ALA A 165 -7.39 0.91 21.35
N VAL A 166 -6.95 -0.34 21.31
CA VAL A 166 -6.11 -1.00 22.31
C VAL A 166 -4.88 -1.59 21.63
N PRO A 167 -3.78 -1.81 22.36
CA PRO A 167 -2.63 -2.51 21.85
C PRO A 167 -3.00 -3.88 21.28
N VAL A 168 -2.38 -4.27 20.18
CA VAL A 168 -2.62 -5.53 19.47
C VAL A 168 -1.35 -6.36 19.38
N HIS A 169 -1.52 -7.67 19.28
CA HIS A 169 -0.45 -8.58 18.95
C HIS A 169 -0.48 -8.88 17.45
N VAL A 170 0.63 -8.54 16.76
CA VAL A 170 0.79 -8.77 15.32
C VAL A 170 1.71 -9.95 15.11
N THR A 171 1.35 -10.86 14.21
CA THR A 171 2.21 -11.96 13.79
C THR A 171 2.50 -11.83 12.29
N ILE A 172 3.78 -11.82 11.91
CA ILE A 172 4.21 -11.96 10.52
C ILE A 172 4.75 -13.37 10.33
N ARG A 173 4.07 -14.17 9.52
CA ARG A 173 4.53 -15.50 9.10
C ARG A 173 5.05 -15.46 7.69
N ALA A 174 6.16 -16.14 7.41
CA ALA A 174 6.62 -16.31 6.03
C ALA A 174 7.01 -17.76 5.77
N ASP A 175 6.59 -18.22 4.59
CA ASP A 175 6.93 -19.54 4.06
C ASP A 175 7.30 -19.44 2.58
N ALA A 176 8.18 -20.33 2.12
CA ALA A 176 8.59 -20.41 0.73
C ALA A 176 8.46 -21.87 0.25
N ALA A 177 7.49 -22.10 -0.62
CA ALA A 177 7.17 -23.41 -1.18
C ALA A 177 6.67 -23.28 -2.61
N ASP A 178 6.85 -24.29 -3.42
CA ASP A 178 6.30 -24.42 -4.78
C ASP A 178 6.61 -23.23 -5.72
N GLY A 179 7.79 -22.60 -5.55
CA GLY A 179 8.18 -21.43 -6.35
C GLY A 179 7.48 -20.13 -5.94
N MET A 180 6.84 -20.11 -4.79
CA MET A 180 6.15 -18.93 -4.25
C MET A 180 6.66 -18.59 -2.84
N LEU A 181 6.80 -17.31 -2.56
CA LEU A 181 6.93 -16.79 -1.21
C LEU A 181 5.54 -16.33 -0.75
N THR A 182 5.13 -16.79 0.42
CA THR A 182 3.92 -16.31 1.11
C THR A 182 4.31 -15.58 2.39
N ILE A 183 3.88 -14.33 2.53
CA ILE A 183 4.02 -13.54 3.76
C ILE A 183 2.61 -13.28 4.28
N GLN A 184 2.31 -13.72 5.48
CA GLN A 184 1.03 -13.50 6.13
C GLN A 184 1.22 -12.55 7.33
N VAL A 185 0.41 -11.48 7.37
CA VAL A 185 0.35 -10.53 8.47
C VAL A 185 -1.00 -10.70 9.14
N THR A 186 -1.02 -11.03 10.41
CA THR A 186 -2.26 -11.21 11.20
C THR A 186 -2.19 -10.41 12.48
N ASP A 187 -3.33 -9.94 12.96
CA ASP A 187 -3.48 -9.33 14.28
C ASP A 187 -4.63 -9.96 15.06
N ASP A 188 -4.67 -9.70 16.35
CA ASP A 188 -5.72 -10.12 17.29
C ASP A 188 -6.72 -8.99 17.59
N GLY A 189 -6.81 -7.98 16.73
CA GLY A 189 -7.67 -6.82 16.88
C GLY A 189 -9.12 -7.05 16.47
N GLN A 190 -9.79 -5.96 16.06
CA GLN A 190 -11.20 -5.99 15.64
C GLN A 190 -11.43 -6.60 14.26
N GLY A 191 -10.36 -6.74 13.46
CA GLY A 191 -10.45 -7.20 12.09
C GLY A 191 -10.94 -6.12 11.11
N TYR A 192 -11.13 -6.52 9.86
CA TYR A 192 -11.66 -5.62 8.83
C TYR A 192 -13.16 -5.41 8.98
N PRO A 193 -13.69 -4.18 8.87
CA PRO A 193 -15.12 -3.94 8.75
C PRO A 193 -15.71 -4.73 7.56
N PRO A 194 -16.92 -5.30 7.69
CA PRO A 194 -17.54 -6.08 6.59
C PRO A 194 -17.62 -5.33 5.26
N ALA A 195 -17.88 -4.01 5.28
CA ALA A 195 -17.90 -3.18 4.10
C ALA A 195 -16.52 -3.07 3.41
N VAL A 196 -15.43 -3.08 4.17
CA VAL A 196 -14.04 -3.10 3.64
C VAL A 196 -13.77 -4.42 2.95
N LEU A 197 -14.08 -5.55 3.59
CA LEU A 197 -13.89 -6.87 2.99
C LEU A 197 -14.73 -7.07 1.72
N ALA A 198 -15.98 -6.59 1.71
CA ALA A 198 -16.84 -6.67 0.53
C ALA A 198 -16.20 -5.95 -0.68
N VAL A 199 -15.62 -4.76 -0.47
CA VAL A 199 -14.92 -4.03 -1.54
C VAL A 199 -13.65 -4.76 -2.00
N LEU A 200 -12.84 -5.26 -1.06
CA LEU A 200 -11.59 -5.95 -1.37
C LEU A 200 -11.79 -7.30 -2.07
N GLN A 201 -12.88 -8.01 -1.76
CA GLN A 201 -13.17 -9.35 -2.32
C GLN A 201 -13.98 -9.29 -3.61
N ALA A 202 -14.92 -8.33 -3.72
CA ALA A 202 -15.81 -8.23 -4.88
C ALA A 202 -15.33 -7.23 -5.94
N GLY A 203 -14.38 -6.36 -5.62
CA GLY A 203 -13.98 -5.25 -6.49
C GLY A 203 -15.09 -4.21 -6.71
N GLU A 204 -16.20 -4.31 -5.97
CA GLU A 204 -17.35 -3.44 -6.11
C GLU A 204 -17.17 -2.17 -5.27
N THR A 205 -17.12 -1.03 -5.94
CA THR A 205 -17.22 0.28 -5.29
C THR A 205 -18.69 0.65 -5.14
N GLY A 206 -19.23 0.53 -3.91
CA GLY A 206 -20.54 1.09 -3.59
C GLY A 206 -20.57 2.62 -3.67
N GLU A 207 -21.73 3.24 -3.46
CA GLU A 207 -21.92 4.71 -3.52
C GLU A 207 -21.00 5.49 -2.53
N ASN A 208 -20.54 4.87 -1.43
CA ASN A 208 -19.56 5.41 -0.49
C ASN A 208 -18.53 4.33 -0.12
N PRO A 209 -17.49 4.11 -0.93
CA PRO A 209 -16.49 3.10 -0.63
C PRO A 209 -15.74 3.49 0.67
N PRO A 210 -15.51 2.51 1.57
CA PRO A 210 -14.70 2.74 2.76
C PRO A 210 -13.28 3.16 2.36
N HIS A 211 -12.59 3.86 3.25
CA HIS A 211 -11.22 4.32 3.00
C HIS A 211 -10.27 3.12 3.07
N ILE A 212 -9.93 2.55 1.90
CA ILE A 212 -9.07 1.37 1.74
C ILE A 212 -7.77 1.67 0.99
N LEU A 213 -7.40 2.95 0.87
CA LEU A 213 -6.27 3.38 0.04
C LEU A 213 -4.98 2.63 0.39
N GLY A 214 -4.67 2.47 1.69
CA GLY A 214 -3.48 1.73 2.13
C GLY A 214 -3.48 0.26 1.69
N LEU A 215 -4.63 -0.43 1.75
CA LEU A 215 -4.77 -1.82 1.29
C LEU A 215 -4.67 -1.90 -0.25
N HIS A 216 -5.22 -0.92 -0.95
CA HIS A 216 -5.09 -0.79 -2.41
C HIS A 216 -3.62 -0.59 -2.84
N VAL A 217 -2.83 0.17 -2.07
CA VAL A 217 -1.37 0.29 -2.31
C VAL A 217 -0.70 -1.07 -2.21
N VAL A 218 -1.06 -1.88 -1.20
CA VAL A 218 -0.53 -3.24 -1.04
C VAL A 218 -0.85 -4.08 -2.27
N GLU A 219 -2.11 -4.12 -2.71
CA GLU A 219 -2.53 -4.87 -3.92
C GLU A 219 -1.74 -4.44 -5.16
N GLN A 220 -1.60 -3.13 -5.40
CA GLN A 220 -0.89 -2.62 -6.56
C GLN A 220 0.61 -2.92 -6.52
N ILE A 221 1.23 -2.87 -5.34
CA ILE A 221 2.64 -3.25 -5.17
C ILE A 221 2.84 -4.73 -5.49
N LEU A 222 2.00 -5.62 -4.93
CA LEU A 222 2.11 -7.04 -5.18
C LEU A 222 1.85 -7.37 -6.66
N ALA A 223 0.81 -6.82 -7.26
CA ALA A 223 0.50 -6.98 -8.69
C ALA A 223 1.66 -6.54 -9.59
N ALA A 224 2.31 -5.42 -9.30
CA ALA A 224 3.49 -4.94 -10.04
C ALA A 224 4.68 -5.90 -9.93
N HIS A 225 4.77 -6.67 -8.84
CA HIS A 225 5.79 -7.72 -8.66
C HIS A 225 5.38 -9.09 -9.26
N GLY A 226 4.19 -9.18 -9.85
CA GLY A 226 3.63 -10.45 -10.36
C GLY A 226 3.03 -11.33 -9.28
N GLY A 227 2.82 -10.77 -8.09
CA GLY A 227 2.21 -11.42 -6.94
C GLY A 227 0.75 -11.03 -6.73
N THR A 228 0.21 -11.43 -5.59
CA THR A 228 -1.18 -11.11 -5.18
C THR A 228 -1.24 -10.77 -3.70
N ALA A 229 -2.24 -10.00 -3.30
CA ALA A 229 -2.62 -9.75 -1.91
C ALA A 229 -4.05 -10.22 -1.68
N ALA A 230 -4.31 -10.90 -0.56
CA ALA A 230 -5.63 -11.34 -0.15
C ALA A 230 -5.89 -10.92 1.29
N PHE A 231 -7.12 -10.47 1.58
CA PHE A 231 -7.52 -9.97 2.89
C PHE A 231 -8.71 -10.77 3.43
N ALA A 232 -8.65 -11.09 4.71
CA ALA A 232 -9.66 -11.90 5.40
C ALA A 232 -9.75 -11.53 6.89
N GLN A 233 -10.76 -12.04 7.56
CA GLN A 233 -10.76 -12.05 9.02
C GLN A 233 -9.82 -13.13 9.54
N ALA A 234 -9.06 -12.83 10.59
CA ALA A 234 -8.29 -13.82 11.32
C ALA A 234 -9.22 -14.61 12.27
N LEU A 235 -8.83 -15.84 12.61
CA LEU A 235 -9.54 -16.65 13.59
C LEU A 235 -8.69 -16.72 14.88
N PRO A 236 -9.33 -16.58 16.07
CA PRO A 236 -10.77 -16.40 16.32
C PRO A 236 -11.30 -14.98 16.07
N HIS A 237 -10.44 -13.97 16.00
CA HIS A 237 -10.73 -12.56 15.67
C HIS A 237 -9.47 -11.87 15.16
N GLY A 238 -9.63 -10.68 14.55
CA GLY A 238 -8.53 -9.88 14.01
C GLY A 238 -8.54 -9.79 12.50
N ALA A 239 -7.57 -9.09 11.93
CA ALA A 239 -7.36 -8.99 10.49
C ALA A 239 -6.26 -9.96 10.01
N ALA A 240 -6.39 -10.44 8.79
CA ALA A 240 -5.38 -11.25 8.12
C ALA A 240 -5.15 -10.73 6.69
N ALA A 241 -3.89 -10.53 6.33
CA ALA A 241 -3.46 -10.23 4.98
C ALA A 241 -2.44 -11.28 4.53
N ALA A 242 -2.64 -11.87 3.37
CA ALA A 242 -1.71 -12.82 2.76
C ALA A 242 -1.14 -12.22 1.47
N LEU A 243 0.18 -12.09 1.42
CA LEU A 243 0.95 -11.59 0.29
C LEU A 243 1.68 -12.76 -0.36
N THR A 244 1.49 -12.94 -1.67
CA THR A 244 2.21 -13.98 -2.42
C THR A 244 3.07 -13.35 -3.50
N LEU A 245 4.29 -13.85 -3.66
CA LEU A 245 5.26 -13.39 -4.65
C LEU A 245 5.89 -14.60 -5.34
N PRO A 246 6.08 -14.56 -6.68
CA PRO A 246 6.87 -15.58 -7.38
C PRO A 246 8.35 -15.46 -6.99
N LEU A 247 9.04 -16.61 -6.92
CA LEU A 247 10.47 -16.73 -6.61
C LEU A 247 11.34 -16.64 -7.85
#